data_0b20f702612f6254f95a0a3ea19f2a3d
#
_entry.id   0b20f702612f6254f95a0a3ea19f2a3d
#
_cell.length_a   1.000
_cell.length_b   1.000
_cell.length_c   1.000
_cell.angle_alpha   90.00
_cell.angle_beta   90.00
_cell.angle_gamma   90.00
#
_symmetry.space_group_name_H-M   'P 1'
#
loop_
_entity.id
_entity.type
_entity.pdbx_description
1 polymer ?
#
loop_
_entity_poly.entity_id
_entity_poly.type
_entity_poly.pdbx_seq_one_letter_code
_entity_poly.pdbx_strand_id
1 'polypeptide(L)'
;APEGPAVATTLATLFSDRWGSFGGTLFLVAGACALIGTQIGQLAGWPRLLADSMRICFPKFNDTFRWKTQFRMFLGYFFLTSMVIVYSFGLKPVFLVKISAVFEGLLLTPFQALWVLAGLYIVMPKMLSEDARSILRPHWIFAVGLTAAFLVFTYFCVFQLPFVW
;
A
#
# COMPACT_ATOMS: atom_id res chain seq x y z
N ALA A 1 7.85 25.18 9.38
CA ALA A 1 6.80 24.61 8.51
C ALA A 1 5.60 24.26 9.38
N PRO A 2 4.35 24.42 8.89
CA PRO A 2 3.18 24.05 9.66
C PRO A 2 3.18 22.55 9.92
N GLU A 3 2.89 22.15 11.16
CA GLU A 3 2.86 20.76 11.58
C GLU A 3 1.43 20.32 11.96
N GLY A 4 1.16 19.04 11.81
CA GLY A 4 -0.12 18.45 12.20
C GLY A 4 -1.32 18.92 11.35
N PRO A 5 -2.52 19.11 11.95
CA PRO A 5 -3.74 19.51 11.24
C PRO A 5 -3.65 20.85 10.51
N ALA A 6 -2.75 21.74 10.97
CA ALA A 6 -2.56 23.05 10.36
C ALA A 6 -2.05 23.00 8.92
N VAL A 7 -1.42 21.87 8.50
CA VAL A 7 -0.98 21.69 7.10
C VAL A 7 -2.15 21.74 6.14
N ALA A 8 -3.25 21.07 6.45
CA ALA A 8 -4.43 21.01 5.58
C ALA A 8 -5.07 22.40 5.41
N THR A 9 -5.18 23.16 6.52
CA THR A 9 -5.72 24.52 6.46
C THR A 9 -4.79 25.49 5.73
N THR A 10 -3.47 25.39 5.94
CA THR A 10 -2.47 26.18 5.21
C THR A 10 -2.50 25.90 3.71
N LEU A 11 -2.66 24.65 3.30
CA LEU A 11 -2.81 24.31 1.88
C LEU A 11 -4.14 24.82 1.34
N ALA A 12 -5.22 24.73 2.11
CA ALA A 12 -6.52 25.24 1.70
C ALA A 12 -6.50 26.77 1.44
N THR A 13 -5.69 27.55 2.19
CA THR A 13 -5.57 29.00 1.93
C THR A 13 -5.00 29.30 0.54
N LEU A 14 -4.06 28.50 0.03
CA LEU A 14 -3.53 28.67 -1.33
C LEU A 14 -4.62 28.56 -2.40
N PHE A 15 -5.59 27.67 -2.20
CA PHE A 15 -6.72 27.53 -3.09
C PHE A 15 -7.77 28.63 -2.88
N SER A 16 -7.93 29.08 -1.63
CA SER A 16 -8.82 30.21 -1.30
C SER A 16 -8.32 31.52 -1.91
N ASP A 17 -7.02 31.74 -1.95
CA ASP A 17 -6.41 32.96 -2.53
C ASP A 17 -6.61 33.03 -4.05
N ARG A 18 -6.71 31.86 -4.72
CA ARG A 18 -6.90 31.80 -6.17
C ARG A 18 -8.37 31.76 -6.60
N TRP A 19 -9.20 31.02 -5.86
CA TRP A 19 -10.58 30.66 -6.25
C TRP A 19 -11.62 31.11 -5.20
N GLY A 20 -11.23 31.97 -4.27
CA GLY A 20 -12.08 32.41 -3.16
C GLY A 20 -12.34 31.29 -2.14
N SER A 21 -13.20 31.57 -1.16
CA SER A 21 -13.51 30.64 -0.06
C SER A 21 -14.05 29.27 -0.55
N PHE A 22 -14.69 29.24 -1.71
CA PHE A 22 -15.16 28.01 -2.33
C PHE A 22 -14.00 27.07 -2.70
N GLY A 23 -12.89 27.60 -3.22
CA GLY A 23 -11.71 26.81 -3.58
C GLY A 23 -11.07 26.11 -2.40
N GLY A 24 -10.91 26.79 -1.26
CA GLY A 24 -10.39 26.18 -0.04
C GLY A 24 -11.31 25.08 0.51
N THR A 25 -12.62 25.32 0.53
CA THR A 25 -13.60 24.31 0.97
C THR A 25 -13.60 23.10 0.05
N LEU A 26 -13.57 23.29 -1.27
CA LEU A 26 -13.51 22.21 -2.24
C LEU A 26 -12.25 21.35 -2.06
N PHE A 27 -11.09 21.98 -1.83
CA PHE A 27 -9.84 21.29 -1.55
C PHE A 27 -9.94 20.40 -0.30
N LEU A 28 -10.48 20.93 0.80
CA LEU A 28 -10.63 20.16 2.05
C LEU A 28 -11.60 18.99 1.89
N VAL A 29 -12.72 19.19 1.23
CA VAL A 29 -13.70 18.12 0.96
C VAL A 29 -13.11 17.06 0.05
N ALA A 30 -12.45 17.45 -1.04
CA ALA A 30 -11.81 16.51 -1.96
C ALA A 30 -10.72 15.69 -1.25
N GLY A 31 -9.89 16.35 -0.42
CA GLY A 31 -8.88 15.68 0.40
C GLY A 31 -9.47 14.68 1.39
N ALA A 32 -10.54 15.08 2.08
CA ALA A 32 -11.24 14.19 3.01
C ALA A 32 -11.84 12.98 2.29
N CYS A 33 -12.51 13.19 1.14
CA CYS A 33 -13.06 12.10 0.32
C CYS A 33 -11.96 11.14 -0.19
N ALA A 34 -10.82 11.67 -0.62
CA ALA A 34 -9.69 10.85 -1.06
C ALA A 34 -9.14 9.98 0.08
N LEU A 35 -8.96 10.56 1.27
CA LEU A 35 -8.48 9.83 2.45
C LEU A 35 -9.46 8.74 2.90
N ILE A 36 -10.75 9.06 2.95
CA ILE A 36 -11.81 8.09 3.29
C ILE A 36 -11.84 6.95 2.26
N GLY A 37 -11.80 7.29 0.97
CA GLY A 37 -11.79 6.30 -0.11
C GLY A 37 -10.59 5.35 -0.02
N THR A 38 -9.41 5.89 0.25
CA THR A 38 -8.18 5.10 0.46
C THR A 38 -8.33 4.16 1.66
N GLN A 39 -8.84 4.66 2.78
CA GLN A 39 -9.05 3.84 3.99
C GLN A 39 -10.05 2.71 3.76
N ILE A 40 -11.17 2.98 3.09
CA ILE A 40 -12.15 1.95 2.73
C ILE A 40 -11.51 0.89 1.84
N GLY A 41 -10.74 1.31 0.83
CA GLY A 41 -10.02 0.40 -0.06
C GLY A 41 -9.03 -0.50 0.67
N GLN A 42 -8.24 0.06 1.57
CA GLN A 42 -7.28 -0.69 2.38
C GLN A 42 -7.98 -1.68 3.34
N LEU A 43 -9.00 -1.24 4.07
CA LEU A 43 -9.77 -2.09 4.98
C LEU A 43 -10.53 -3.21 4.24
N ALA A 44 -10.91 -3.00 2.99
CA ALA A 44 -11.52 -4.04 2.17
C ALA A 44 -10.49 -4.99 1.54
N GLY A 45 -9.33 -4.48 1.13
CA GLY A 45 -8.31 -5.23 0.39
C GLY A 45 -7.38 -6.06 1.27
N TRP A 46 -6.70 -5.43 2.22
CA TRP A 46 -5.67 -6.07 3.04
C TRP A 46 -6.15 -7.28 3.84
N PRO A 47 -7.30 -7.24 4.55
CA PRO A 47 -7.80 -8.40 5.27
C PRO A 47 -8.13 -9.58 4.37
N ARG A 48 -8.62 -9.32 3.14
CA ARG A 48 -8.89 -10.39 2.15
C ARG A 48 -7.60 -11.04 1.68
N LEU A 49 -6.63 -10.21 1.30
CA LEU A 49 -5.34 -10.68 0.81
C LEU A 49 -4.61 -11.51 1.87
N LEU A 50 -4.67 -11.09 3.13
CA LEU A 50 -4.09 -11.83 4.24
C LEU A 50 -4.84 -13.15 4.52
N ALA A 51 -6.17 -13.12 4.49
CA ALA A 51 -6.99 -14.34 4.65
C ALA A 51 -6.68 -15.36 3.53
N ASP A 52 -6.62 -14.92 2.29
CA ASP A 52 -6.31 -15.80 1.16
C ASP A 52 -4.87 -16.33 1.21
N SER A 53 -3.91 -15.49 1.59
CA SER A 53 -2.51 -15.92 1.79
C SER A 53 -2.40 -16.97 2.89
N MET A 54 -3.07 -16.77 4.02
CA MET A 54 -3.08 -17.73 5.14
C MET A 54 -3.73 -19.05 4.74
N ARG A 55 -4.78 -19.04 3.94
CA ARG A 55 -5.42 -20.26 3.44
C ARG A 55 -4.51 -21.07 2.52
N ILE A 56 -3.72 -20.40 1.70
CA ILE A 56 -2.76 -21.05 0.79
C ILE A 56 -1.58 -21.62 1.58
N CYS A 57 -1.02 -20.83 2.50
CA CYS A 57 0.16 -21.23 3.26
C CYS A 57 -0.15 -22.26 4.36
N PHE A 58 -1.35 -22.21 4.94
CA PHE A 58 -1.76 -23.05 6.08
C PHE A 58 -3.11 -23.73 5.82
N PRO A 59 -3.15 -24.91 5.17
CA PRO A 59 -4.39 -25.61 4.86
C PRO A 59 -5.25 -25.87 6.10
N LYS A 60 -4.65 -26.24 7.24
CA LYS A 60 -5.37 -26.45 8.51
C LYS A 60 -6.15 -25.23 8.99
N PHE A 61 -5.66 -24.03 8.70
CA PHE A 61 -6.37 -22.79 9.03
C PHE A 61 -7.65 -22.64 8.22
N ASN A 62 -7.61 -23.04 6.95
CA ASN A 62 -8.78 -23.03 6.08
C ASN A 62 -9.86 -24.02 6.54
N ASP A 63 -9.45 -25.19 7.05
CA ASP A 63 -10.38 -26.23 7.51
C ASP A 63 -11.05 -25.85 8.83
N THR A 64 -10.34 -25.10 9.68
CA THR A 64 -10.82 -24.72 11.01
C THR A 64 -11.76 -23.51 10.96
N PHE A 65 -11.50 -22.52 10.12
CA PHE A 65 -12.25 -21.27 10.11
C PHE A 65 -12.92 -21.01 8.75
N ARG A 66 -14.23 -20.69 8.81
CA ARG A 66 -14.96 -20.23 7.62
C ARG A 66 -14.39 -18.90 7.10
N TRP A 67 -14.39 -18.68 5.80
CA TRP A 67 -13.86 -17.48 5.16
C TRP A 67 -14.37 -16.16 5.77
N LYS A 68 -15.66 -16.06 6.08
CA LYS A 68 -16.22 -14.87 6.74
C LYS A 68 -15.59 -14.59 8.11
N THR A 69 -15.27 -15.64 8.86
CA THR A 69 -14.62 -15.52 10.18
C THR A 69 -13.18 -15.08 10.01
N GLN A 70 -12.44 -15.66 9.07
CA GLN A 70 -11.07 -15.28 8.76
C GLN A 70 -11.01 -13.79 8.37
N PHE A 71 -11.87 -13.34 7.46
CA PHE A 71 -11.94 -11.94 7.05
C PHE A 71 -12.21 -11.00 8.23
N ARG A 72 -13.18 -11.33 9.10
CA ARG A 72 -13.50 -10.51 10.29
C ARG A 72 -12.35 -10.46 11.28
N MET A 73 -11.64 -11.57 11.49
CA MET A 73 -10.46 -11.61 12.37
C MET A 73 -9.37 -10.67 11.85
N PHE A 74 -9.04 -10.75 10.57
CA PHE A 74 -8.03 -9.88 9.98
C PHE A 74 -8.48 -8.43 9.90
N LEU A 75 -9.76 -8.16 9.64
CA LEU A 75 -10.31 -6.81 9.69
C LEU A 75 -10.17 -6.21 11.10
N GLY A 76 -10.54 -6.98 12.13
CA GLY A 76 -10.36 -6.59 13.53
C GLY A 76 -8.90 -6.35 13.89
N TYR A 77 -8.00 -7.23 13.46
CA TYR A 77 -6.57 -7.09 13.65
C TYR A 77 -6.05 -5.78 13.02
N PHE A 78 -6.37 -5.49 11.77
CA PHE A 78 -5.94 -4.26 11.11
C PHE A 78 -6.51 -3.02 11.78
N PHE A 79 -7.77 -3.06 12.18
CA PHE A 79 -8.40 -1.95 12.88
C PHE A 79 -7.72 -1.66 14.22
N LEU A 80 -7.53 -2.68 15.04
CA LEU A 80 -6.86 -2.55 16.34
C LEU A 80 -5.41 -2.08 16.19
N THR A 81 -4.66 -2.66 15.24
CA THR A 81 -3.27 -2.26 14.99
C THR A 81 -3.20 -0.80 14.55
N SER A 82 -4.09 -0.36 13.67
CA SER A 82 -4.16 1.04 13.25
C SER A 82 -4.45 1.98 14.41
N MET A 83 -5.38 1.61 15.30
CA MET A 83 -5.69 2.41 16.50
C MET A 83 -4.50 2.50 17.44
N VAL A 84 -3.80 1.38 17.69
CA VAL A 84 -2.59 1.36 18.53
C VAL A 84 -1.49 2.23 17.94
N ILE A 85 -1.24 2.15 16.64
CA ILE A 85 -0.24 2.97 15.96
C ILE A 85 -0.56 4.46 16.10
N VAL A 86 -1.80 4.85 15.76
CA VAL A 86 -2.22 6.27 15.84
C VAL A 86 -2.11 6.79 17.28
N TYR A 87 -2.51 6.01 18.26
CA TYR A 87 -2.42 6.39 19.67
C TYR A 87 -0.96 6.48 20.15
N SER A 88 -0.11 5.52 19.79
CA SER A 88 1.30 5.46 20.21
C SER A 88 2.13 6.62 19.66
N PHE A 89 1.85 7.08 18.44
CA PHE A 89 2.56 8.20 17.83
C PHE A 89 1.96 9.57 18.15
N GLY A 90 1.04 9.65 19.13
CA GLY A 90 0.54 10.91 19.67
C GLY A 90 -0.18 11.77 18.63
N LEU A 91 -0.93 11.17 17.73
CA LEU A 91 -1.72 11.87 16.71
C LEU A 91 -0.90 12.81 15.80
N LYS A 92 0.32 12.44 15.45
CA LYS A 92 1.17 13.18 14.51
C LYS A 92 0.96 12.71 13.07
N PRO A 93 -0.08 13.17 12.36
CA PRO A 93 -0.47 12.62 11.05
C PRO A 93 0.62 12.82 9.99
N VAL A 94 1.31 13.96 9.98
CA VAL A 94 2.37 14.25 9.01
C VAL A 94 3.55 13.29 9.18
N PHE A 95 3.94 13.00 10.41
CA PHE A 95 5.01 12.05 10.70
C PHE A 95 4.64 10.63 10.27
N LEU A 96 3.42 10.18 10.56
CA LEU A 96 2.94 8.87 10.15
C LEU A 96 2.88 8.74 8.62
N VAL A 97 2.39 9.77 7.92
CA VAL A 97 2.36 9.78 6.45
C VAL A 97 3.78 9.75 5.88
N LYS A 98 4.73 10.51 6.46
CA LYS A 98 6.14 10.49 6.03
C LYS A 98 6.75 9.08 6.17
N ILE A 99 6.58 8.45 7.33
CA ILE A 99 7.07 7.08 7.56
C ILE A 99 6.42 6.10 6.57
N SER A 100 5.08 6.14 6.43
CA SER A 100 4.35 5.27 5.52
C SER A 100 4.84 5.43 4.08
N ALA A 101 4.99 6.67 3.60
CA ALA A 101 5.48 6.95 2.26
C ALA A 101 6.90 6.41 2.02
N VAL A 102 7.79 6.52 3.01
CA VAL A 102 9.14 5.96 2.93
C VAL A 102 9.11 4.43 2.89
N PHE A 103 8.32 3.81 3.78
CA PHE A 103 8.20 2.35 3.80
C PHE A 103 7.55 1.79 2.54
N GLU A 104 6.42 2.34 2.10
CA GLU A 104 5.72 1.86 0.91
C GLU A 104 6.48 2.21 -0.38
N GLY A 105 6.90 3.46 -0.52
CA GLY A 105 7.52 3.94 -1.75
C GLY A 105 8.94 3.45 -1.95
N LEU A 106 9.77 3.49 -0.91
CA LEU A 106 11.19 3.18 -1.05
C LEU A 106 11.55 1.76 -0.64
N LEU A 107 10.98 1.24 0.46
CA LEU A 107 11.38 -0.08 0.96
C LEU A 107 10.57 -1.22 0.34
N LEU A 108 9.24 -1.10 0.30
CA LEU A 108 8.39 -2.19 -0.18
C LEU A 108 8.38 -2.32 -1.71
N THR A 109 8.50 -1.21 -2.45
CA THR A 109 8.41 -1.22 -3.92
C THR A 109 9.48 -2.10 -4.59
N PRO A 110 10.78 -2.04 -4.23
CA PRO A 110 11.77 -2.95 -4.80
C PRO A 110 11.47 -4.42 -4.50
N PHE A 111 11.02 -4.73 -3.27
CA PHE A 111 10.61 -6.09 -2.92
C PHE A 111 9.41 -6.56 -3.73
N GLN A 112 8.40 -5.71 -3.92
CA GLN A 112 7.24 -6.03 -4.75
C GLN A 112 7.65 -6.32 -6.19
N ALA A 113 8.50 -5.51 -6.79
CA ALA A 113 9.02 -5.73 -8.14
C ALA A 113 9.74 -7.08 -8.26
N LEU A 114 10.59 -7.41 -7.28
CA LEU A 114 11.31 -8.69 -7.21
C LEU A 114 10.36 -9.87 -7.06
N TRP A 115 9.37 -9.78 -6.14
CA TRP A 115 8.40 -10.85 -5.91
C TRP A 115 7.50 -11.08 -7.12
N VAL A 116 7.05 -10.02 -7.79
CA VAL A 116 6.26 -10.14 -9.02
C VAL A 116 7.10 -10.76 -10.13
N LEU A 117 8.37 -10.37 -10.27
CA LEU A 117 9.30 -10.97 -11.24
C LEU A 117 9.49 -12.47 -10.96
N ALA A 118 9.79 -12.84 -9.72
CA ALA A 118 9.94 -14.23 -9.30
C ALA A 118 8.63 -15.03 -9.50
N GLY A 119 7.49 -14.44 -9.14
CA GLY A 119 6.18 -15.04 -9.34
C GLY A 119 5.90 -15.36 -10.79
N LEU A 120 6.09 -14.41 -11.69
CA LEU A 120 5.79 -14.56 -13.12
C LEU A 120 6.75 -15.51 -13.85
N TYR A 121 8.04 -15.46 -13.53
CA TYR A 121 9.04 -16.21 -14.33
C TYR A 121 9.55 -17.47 -13.66
N ILE A 122 9.43 -17.62 -12.34
CA ILE A 122 9.93 -18.80 -11.61
C ILE A 122 8.77 -19.66 -11.07
N VAL A 123 7.79 -19.04 -10.40
CA VAL A 123 6.74 -19.80 -9.70
C VAL A 123 5.61 -20.19 -10.65
N MET A 124 5.09 -19.23 -11.40
CA MET A 124 3.96 -19.44 -12.32
C MET A 124 4.24 -20.55 -13.35
N PRO A 125 5.41 -20.65 -14.01
CA PRO A 125 5.68 -21.74 -14.95
C PRO A 125 5.74 -23.14 -14.32
N LYS A 126 6.01 -23.21 -12.99
CA LYS A 126 6.04 -24.49 -12.27
C LYS A 126 4.67 -24.95 -11.81
N MET A 127 3.73 -24.03 -11.65
CA MET A 127 2.38 -24.31 -11.14
C MET A 127 1.36 -24.53 -12.25
N LEU A 128 1.62 -24.07 -13.47
CA LEU A 128 0.71 -24.17 -14.61
C LEU A 128 0.90 -25.48 -15.39
N SER A 129 -0.22 -26.03 -15.87
CA SER A 129 -0.21 -27.11 -16.88
C SER A 129 0.45 -26.64 -18.18
N GLU A 130 0.94 -27.57 -19.01
CA GLU A 130 1.65 -27.22 -20.25
C GLU A 130 0.79 -26.38 -21.19
N ASP A 131 -0.50 -26.69 -21.29
CA ASP A 131 -1.46 -25.96 -22.14
C ASP A 131 -1.64 -24.51 -21.64
N ALA A 132 -1.83 -24.33 -20.34
CA ALA A 132 -1.99 -23.00 -19.74
C ALA A 132 -0.68 -22.18 -19.82
N ARG A 133 0.48 -22.83 -19.74
CA ARG A 133 1.80 -22.20 -19.87
C ARG A 133 2.04 -21.62 -21.26
N SER A 134 1.52 -22.23 -22.31
CA SER A 134 1.64 -21.72 -23.68
C SER A 134 0.86 -20.42 -23.89
N ILE A 135 -0.32 -20.30 -23.25
CA ILE A 135 -1.23 -19.14 -23.36
C ILE A 135 -0.79 -17.99 -22.45
N LEU A 136 -0.32 -18.31 -21.24
CA LEU A 136 -0.01 -17.31 -20.19
C LEU A 136 1.48 -16.98 -20.10
N ARG A 137 2.24 -17.15 -21.18
CA ARG A 137 3.67 -16.83 -21.19
C ARG A 137 3.89 -15.32 -21.08
N PRO A 138 4.47 -14.82 -19.97
CA PRO A 138 4.68 -13.39 -19.81
C PRO A 138 5.69 -12.88 -20.84
N HIS A 139 5.39 -11.72 -21.43
CA HIS A 139 6.27 -11.12 -22.43
C HIS A 139 7.55 -10.59 -21.75
N TRP A 140 8.70 -10.74 -22.42
CA TRP A 140 10.01 -10.34 -21.89
C TRP A 140 10.08 -8.85 -21.49
N ILE A 141 9.26 -7.97 -22.09
CA ILE A 141 9.17 -6.55 -21.75
C ILE A 141 8.81 -6.35 -20.26
N PHE A 142 7.95 -7.21 -19.70
CA PHE A 142 7.62 -7.15 -18.27
C PHE A 142 8.82 -7.48 -17.39
N ALA A 143 9.68 -8.43 -17.81
CA ALA A 143 10.91 -8.74 -17.10
C ALA A 143 11.85 -7.53 -17.06
N VAL A 144 12.06 -6.89 -18.21
CA VAL A 144 12.91 -5.70 -18.32
C VAL A 144 12.34 -4.56 -17.49
N GLY A 145 11.03 -4.28 -17.60
CA GLY A 145 10.36 -3.23 -16.82
C GLY A 145 10.46 -3.44 -15.32
N LEU A 146 10.18 -4.66 -14.84
CA LEU A 146 10.27 -5.00 -13.41
C LEU A 146 11.72 -4.96 -12.90
N THR A 147 12.68 -5.41 -13.69
CA THR A 147 14.10 -5.33 -13.32
C THR A 147 14.57 -3.87 -13.27
N ALA A 148 14.18 -3.05 -14.24
CA ALA A 148 14.49 -1.62 -14.23
C ALA A 148 13.85 -0.92 -13.01
N ALA A 149 12.58 -1.21 -12.69
CA ALA A 149 11.93 -0.70 -11.51
C ALA A 149 12.66 -1.12 -10.24
N PHE A 150 13.02 -2.40 -10.11
CA PHE A 150 13.79 -2.90 -8.97
C PHE A 150 15.12 -2.15 -8.79
N LEU A 151 15.87 -1.96 -9.85
CA LEU A 151 17.17 -1.26 -9.81
C LEU A 151 17.01 0.20 -9.43
N VAL A 152 16.07 0.91 -10.05
CA VAL A 152 15.79 2.33 -9.78
C VAL A 152 15.37 2.54 -8.32
N PHE A 153 14.40 1.77 -7.83
CA PHE A 153 13.94 1.91 -6.45
C PHE A 153 14.99 1.46 -5.43
N THR A 154 15.78 0.43 -5.75
CA THR A 154 16.93 0.03 -4.91
C THR A 154 17.98 1.14 -4.85
N TYR A 155 18.28 1.78 -5.97
CA TYR A 155 19.17 2.95 -6.00
C TYR A 155 18.65 4.07 -5.09
N PHE A 156 17.36 4.43 -5.21
CA PHE A 156 16.75 5.44 -4.32
C PHE A 156 16.81 5.01 -2.86
N CYS A 157 16.56 3.74 -2.56
CA CYS A 157 16.63 3.21 -1.20
C CYS A 157 18.02 3.37 -0.58
N VAL A 158 19.06 3.03 -1.33
CA VAL A 158 20.46 3.05 -0.82
C VAL A 158 21.00 4.47 -0.73
N PHE A 159 20.77 5.31 -1.73
CA PHE A 159 21.41 6.61 -1.84
C PHE A 159 20.57 7.77 -1.31
N GLN A 160 19.25 7.70 -1.37
CA GLN A 160 18.39 8.80 -0.95
C GLN A 160 17.83 8.63 0.46
N LEU A 161 17.60 7.40 0.93
CA LEU A 161 17.05 7.16 2.26
C LEU A 161 17.89 7.81 3.39
N PRO A 162 19.24 7.76 3.36
CA PRO A 162 20.06 8.39 4.41
C PRO A 162 19.90 9.91 4.49
N PHE A 163 19.48 10.58 3.40
CA PHE A 163 19.30 12.04 3.36
C PHE A 163 17.88 12.48 3.77
N VAL A 164 16.94 11.56 3.93
CA VAL A 164 15.55 11.86 4.33
C VAL A 164 15.39 11.91 5.85
N TRP A 165 16.33 11.32 6.58
CA TRP A 165 16.42 11.29 8.05
C TRP A 165 17.52 12.21 8.55
#